data_27d11ff4f2180fbb4adb508fcaf5495f
#
_entry.id   27d11ff4f2180fbb4adb508fcaf5495f
#
_cell.length_a   1.000
_cell.length_b   1.000
_cell.length_c   1.000
_cell.angle_alpha   90.00
_cell.angle_beta   90.00
_cell.angle_gamma   90.00
#
_symmetry.space_group_name_H-M   'P 1'
#
loop_
_entity.id
_entity.type
_entity.pdbx_description
1 polymer ?
#
loop_
_entity_poly.entity_id
_entity_poly.type
_entity_poly.pdbx_seq_one_letter_code
_entity_poly.pdbx_strand_id
1 'polypeptide(L)'
;MRRRDLILGGLLATSFSTRISAQPKDRVRQLLLIGHAWSDRVTADPASPRWSVFLNELRHHGYVAGGNLAVSWREGVEDWGPPRDEWAEVMDDIRRLSPDVIVTSSHGWARDLNAVIRAIPIVVSALSPVEQEVIPSLAQRSGNITGIAIDFGPDFYSKQLDLLLEAAPKVSHVAFLGSERAYTGMRQLWREANQRGVGIQEFLYSDSYETLFGAMVREGATAVLILADAKQVSHTDQIARLARQHRLPLMSPFRRLTEAGGLMSYGIDWSGVDRGLAVYTARVLGGTKPSELPFEQPSRYELVLNVQTANDLGLTFPSSLMAFADDILERDRLP
;
A
#
# COMPACT_ATOMS: atom_id res chain seq x y z
N MET A 1 -72.26 34.53 -14.59
CA MET A 1 -71.40 35.17 -15.62
C MET A 1 -70.19 35.78 -14.95
N ARG A 2 -69.01 35.24 -15.16
CA ARG A 2 -67.73 35.92 -15.32
C ARG A 2 -66.59 34.91 -15.31
N ARG A 3 -65.77 35.06 -16.27
CA ARG A 3 -64.72 34.26 -16.88
C ARG A 3 -63.59 33.87 -15.93
N ARG A 4 -63.12 32.63 -16.13
CA ARG A 4 -61.83 32.07 -15.69
C ARG A 4 -60.73 32.61 -16.60
N ASP A 5 -59.66 33.17 -16.05
CA ASP A 5 -58.41 33.41 -16.74
C ASP A 5 -57.40 32.37 -16.25
N LEU A 6 -56.99 31.50 -17.20
CA LEU A 6 -55.90 30.57 -17.04
C LEU A 6 -54.59 31.32 -17.31
N ILE A 7 -53.69 31.39 -16.33
CA ILE A 7 -52.32 31.81 -16.50
C ILE A 7 -51.46 30.54 -16.73
N LEU A 8 -51.04 30.34 -17.98
CA LEU A 8 -50.01 29.39 -18.32
C LEU A 8 -48.63 29.96 -17.90
N GLY A 9 -48.07 29.44 -16.78
CA GLY A 9 -46.69 29.67 -16.42
C GLY A 9 -45.80 28.67 -17.13
N GLY A 10 -45.07 29.12 -18.14
CA GLY A 10 -44.05 28.30 -18.82
C GLY A 10 -42.84 28.09 -17.93
N LEU A 11 -42.59 26.84 -17.53
CA LEU A 11 -41.32 26.40 -16.94
C LEU A 11 -40.26 26.33 -18.04
N LEU A 12 -39.39 27.33 -18.10
CA LEU A 12 -38.10 27.25 -18.80
C LEU A 12 -37.17 26.32 -18.04
N ALA A 13 -37.11 25.07 -18.47
CA ALA A 13 -36.06 24.13 -18.03
C ALA A 13 -34.74 24.54 -18.71
N THR A 14 -33.92 25.29 -17.98
CA THR A 14 -32.52 25.50 -18.34
C THR A 14 -31.74 24.22 -18.08
N SER A 15 -31.58 23.41 -19.12
CA SER A 15 -30.66 22.28 -19.13
C SER A 15 -29.23 22.83 -19.05
N PHE A 16 -28.64 22.81 -17.85
CA PHE A 16 -27.20 22.96 -17.69
C PHE A 16 -26.52 21.72 -18.28
N SER A 17 -26.22 21.76 -19.57
CA SER A 17 -25.28 20.84 -20.19
C SER A 17 -23.88 21.19 -19.65
N THR A 18 -23.45 20.52 -18.63
CA THR A 18 -22.00 20.46 -18.24
C THR A 18 -21.27 19.90 -19.46
N ARG A 19 -20.73 20.78 -20.30
CA ARG A 19 -19.75 20.38 -21.30
C ARG A 19 -18.53 19.84 -20.52
N ILE A 20 -18.45 18.52 -20.39
CA ILE A 20 -17.18 17.86 -20.15
C ILE A 20 -16.34 18.20 -21.37
N SER A 21 -15.42 19.14 -21.19
CA SER A 21 -14.44 19.51 -22.21
C SER A 21 -13.57 18.28 -22.44
N ALA A 22 -13.89 17.47 -23.43
CA ALA A 22 -13.01 16.42 -23.90
C ALA A 22 -11.76 17.13 -24.43
N GLN A 23 -10.66 17.04 -23.66
CA GLN A 23 -9.37 17.50 -24.15
C GLN A 23 -9.00 16.73 -25.42
N PRO A 24 -8.28 17.35 -26.36
CA PRO A 24 -7.91 16.70 -27.63
C PRO A 24 -7.14 15.38 -27.32
N LYS A 25 -7.63 14.27 -27.87
CA LYS A 25 -7.03 12.93 -27.76
C LYS A 25 -5.70 12.78 -28.50
N ASP A 26 -5.15 13.84 -29.07
CA ASP A 26 -4.05 13.79 -30.05
C ASP A 26 -2.65 13.99 -29.45
N ARG A 27 -2.53 14.23 -28.12
CA ARG A 27 -1.22 14.36 -27.48
C ARG A 27 -0.89 13.11 -26.68
N VAL A 28 0.27 12.52 -26.92
CA VAL A 28 0.84 11.48 -26.07
C VAL A 28 1.12 12.08 -24.67
N ARG A 29 0.48 11.55 -23.65
CA ARG A 29 0.70 11.97 -22.26
C ARG A 29 2.00 11.41 -21.72
N GLN A 30 2.69 12.18 -20.89
CA GLN A 30 3.95 11.79 -20.26
C GLN A 30 3.71 11.42 -18.80
N LEU A 31 3.96 10.19 -18.44
CA LEU A 31 3.89 9.67 -17.07
C LEU A 31 5.29 9.34 -16.58
N LEU A 32 5.68 9.94 -15.46
CA LEU A 32 6.91 9.57 -14.75
C LEU A 32 6.55 8.76 -13.51
N LEU A 33 6.99 7.52 -13.47
CA LEU A 33 6.88 6.64 -12.32
C LEU A 33 8.17 6.67 -11.53
N ILE A 34 8.08 7.04 -10.25
CA ILE A 34 9.18 6.99 -9.30
C ILE A 34 8.78 5.97 -8.26
N GLY A 35 9.36 4.77 -8.32
CA GLY A 35 8.97 3.66 -7.49
C GLY A 35 10.05 3.28 -6.52
N HIS A 36 9.64 2.96 -5.29
CA HIS A 36 10.37 2.04 -4.45
C HIS A 36 9.95 0.62 -4.83
N ALA A 37 10.93 -0.26 -4.96
CA ALA A 37 10.68 -1.68 -5.17
C ALA A 37 10.06 -2.28 -3.89
N TRP A 38 8.73 -2.18 -3.77
CA TRP A 38 8.00 -3.03 -2.84
C TRP A 38 8.08 -4.44 -3.41
N SER A 39 9.15 -5.14 -3.00
CA SER A 39 9.47 -6.52 -3.35
C SER A 39 9.71 -6.83 -4.82
N ASP A 40 10.70 -7.65 -5.01
CA ASP A 40 11.25 -8.18 -6.24
C ASP A 40 11.91 -7.12 -7.10
N ARG A 41 13.22 -7.19 -7.19
CA ARG A 41 14.03 -6.49 -8.18
C ARG A 41 13.13 -5.99 -9.31
N VAL A 42 12.44 -4.89 -9.05
CA VAL A 42 11.67 -4.21 -10.07
C VAL A 42 12.75 -3.55 -10.91
N THR A 43 13.33 -4.37 -11.76
CA THR A 43 13.86 -3.87 -13.01
C THR A 43 12.78 -2.95 -13.55
N ALA A 44 13.16 -1.94 -14.30
CA ALA A 44 12.28 -1.07 -15.08
C ALA A 44 11.36 -1.88 -16.03
N ASP A 45 10.95 -3.06 -15.61
CA ASP A 45 10.14 -4.01 -16.35
C ASP A 45 8.66 -3.72 -16.09
N PRO A 46 7.94 -3.26 -17.13
CA PRO A 46 6.49 -3.12 -17.09
C PRO A 46 5.77 -4.43 -16.73
N ALA A 47 6.45 -5.57 -16.79
CA ALA A 47 5.93 -6.89 -16.42
C ALA A 47 5.91 -7.16 -14.91
N SER A 48 6.44 -6.26 -14.06
CA SER A 48 6.27 -6.36 -12.61
C SER A 48 4.78 -6.50 -12.26
N PRO A 49 4.38 -7.47 -11.42
CA PRO A 49 2.98 -7.72 -11.07
C PRO A 49 2.24 -6.47 -10.61
N ARG A 50 2.87 -5.61 -9.83
CA ARG A 50 2.28 -4.38 -9.31
C ARG A 50 1.99 -3.36 -10.42
N TRP A 51 2.99 -3.05 -11.24
CA TRP A 51 2.82 -2.09 -12.30
C TRP A 51 1.93 -2.62 -13.43
N SER A 52 1.86 -3.95 -13.61
CA SER A 52 0.90 -4.56 -14.53
C SER A 52 -0.55 -4.30 -14.11
N VAL A 53 -0.87 -4.36 -12.80
CA VAL A 53 -2.19 -4.00 -12.27
C VAL A 53 -2.49 -2.53 -12.55
N PHE A 54 -1.56 -1.64 -12.20
CA PHE A 54 -1.68 -0.20 -12.42
C PHE A 54 -1.84 0.15 -13.91
N LEU A 55 -0.98 -0.36 -14.79
CA LEU A 55 -1.04 -0.07 -16.23
C LEU A 55 -2.26 -0.69 -16.91
N ASN A 56 -2.72 -1.87 -16.48
CA ASN A 56 -3.94 -2.47 -16.97
C ASN A 56 -5.17 -1.62 -16.58
N GLU A 57 -5.22 -1.11 -15.36
CA GLU A 57 -6.28 -0.21 -14.93
C GLU A 57 -6.26 1.11 -15.70
N LEU A 58 -5.08 1.71 -15.93
CA LEU A 58 -4.95 2.88 -16.81
C LEU A 58 -5.47 2.62 -18.22
N ARG A 59 -5.24 1.40 -18.75
CA ARG A 59 -5.78 1.00 -20.07
C ARG A 59 -7.31 0.97 -20.07
N HIS A 60 -7.95 0.49 -19.01
CA HIS A 60 -9.41 0.53 -18.86
C HIS A 60 -9.94 1.97 -18.87
N HIS A 61 -9.15 2.93 -18.39
CA HIS A 61 -9.45 4.36 -18.45
C HIS A 61 -9.01 5.05 -19.75
N GLY A 62 -8.56 4.28 -20.75
CA GLY A 62 -8.23 4.79 -22.08
C GLY A 62 -6.78 5.28 -22.24
N TYR A 63 -5.89 5.04 -21.28
CA TYR A 63 -4.45 5.37 -21.35
C TYR A 63 -3.63 4.12 -21.62
N VAL A 64 -3.05 4.01 -22.80
CA VAL A 64 -2.33 2.82 -23.28
C VAL A 64 -0.85 3.15 -23.39
N ALA A 65 -0.01 2.47 -22.58
CA ALA A 65 1.43 2.59 -22.65
C ALA A 65 1.95 2.21 -24.05
N GLY A 66 2.84 3.02 -24.62
CA GLY A 66 3.32 2.87 -26.00
C GLY A 66 2.35 3.34 -27.09
N GLY A 67 1.12 3.75 -26.71
CA GLY A 67 0.13 4.38 -27.58
C GLY A 67 -0.01 5.88 -27.26
N ASN A 68 -1.05 6.23 -26.52
CA ASN A 68 -1.31 7.61 -26.11
C ASN A 68 -0.70 7.99 -24.75
N LEU A 69 0.07 7.08 -24.12
CA LEU A 69 0.78 7.27 -22.86
C LEU A 69 2.25 6.83 -23.02
N ALA A 70 3.16 7.76 -22.88
CA ALA A 70 4.59 7.48 -22.71
C ALA A 70 4.90 7.34 -21.22
N VAL A 71 5.48 6.21 -20.84
CA VAL A 71 5.82 5.90 -19.45
C VAL A 71 7.32 5.89 -19.29
N SER A 72 7.81 6.71 -18.39
CA SER A 72 9.21 6.76 -17.96
C SER A 72 9.32 6.27 -16.53
N TRP A 73 10.37 5.53 -16.23
CA TRP A 73 10.60 4.90 -14.94
C TRP A 73 11.86 5.43 -14.28
N ARG A 74 11.78 5.65 -12.98
CA ARG A 74 12.91 5.80 -12.10
C ARG A 74 12.78 4.84 -10.92
N GLU A 75 13.81 4.07 -10.68
CA GLU A 75 13.94 3.25 -9.48
C GLU A 75 14.33 4.18 -8.34
N GLY A 76 13.58 4.17 -7.26
CA GLY A 76 13.90 4.90 -6.04
C GLY A 76 14.38 3.92 -4.98
N VAL A 77 15.53 4.15 -4.39
CA VAL A 77 16.20 3.16 -3.54
C VAL A 77 15.68 3.14 -2.11
N GLU A 78 15.07 4.20 -1.59
CA GLU A 78 14.64 4.25 -0.20
C GLU A 78 13.28 4.95 0.02
N ASP A 79 12.49 4.45 0.99
CA ASP A 79 11.20 5.04 1.40
C ASP A 79 11.35 6.42 2.07
N TRP A 80 12.50 6.69 2.67
CA TRP A 80 12.77 7.88 3.49
C TRP A 80 13.09 9.14 2.68
N GLY A 81 13.24 9.00 1.39
CA GLY A 81 13.58 10.07 0.47
C GLY A 81 14.83 9.75 -0.35
N PRO A 82 15.06 10.50 -1.43
CA PRO A 82 16.17 10.23 -2.32
C PRO A 82 17.52 10.52 -1.68
N PRO A 83 18.54 9.69 -1.91
CA PRO A 83 19.92 10.07 -1.77
C PRO A 83 20.22 11.34 -2.59
N ARG A 84 21.18 12.16 -2.16
CA ARG A 84 21.44 13.47 -2.80
C ARG A 84 21.83 13.38 -4.27
N ASP A 85 22.52 12.31 -4.66
CA ASP A 85 22.93 12.01 -6.03
C ASP A 85 21.73 11.62 -6.91
N GLU A 86 20.85 10.76 -6.43
CA GLU A 86 19.61 10.39 -7.14
C GLU A 86 18.66 11.57 -7.31
N TRP A 87 18.58 12.46 -6.31
CA TRP A 87 17.73 13.66 -6.38
C TRP A 87 18.04 14.52 -7.60
N ALA A 88 19.33 14.79 -7.85
CA ALA A 88 19.75 15.60 -8.98
C ALA A 88 19.33 14.97 -10.31
N GLU A 89 19.51 13.66 -10.46
CA GLU A 89 19.14 12.93 -11.67
C GLU A 89 17.63 12.94 -11.91
N VAL A 90 16.83 12.74 -10.86
CA VAL A 90 15.36 12.79 -10.98
C VAL A 90 14.88 14.18 -11.37
N MET A 91 15.48 15.23 -10.79
CA MET A 91 15.13 16.60 -11.15
C MET A 91 15.51 16.94 -12.61
N ASP A 92 16.61 16.40 -13.13
CA ASP A 92 17.00 16.56 -14.53
C ASP A 92 16.03 15.80 -15.46
N ASP A 93 15.60 14.60 -15.08
CA ASP A 93 14.59 13.88 -15.83
C ASP A 93 13.24 14.59 -15.85
N ILE A 94 12.79 15.14 -14.72
CA ILE A 94 11.57 15.93 -14.68
C ILE A 94 11.63 17.13 -15.62
N ARG A 95 12.77 17.83 -15.66
CA ARG A 95 12.97 18.94 -16.60
C ARG A 95 12.96 18.49 -18.05
N ARG A 96 13.65 17.39 -18.36
CA ARG A 96 13.79 16.82 -19.70
C ARG A 96 12.50 16.25 -20.24
N LEU A 97 11.78 15.45 -19.40
CA LEU A 97 10.56 14.73 -19.79
C LEU A 97 9.33 15.64 -19.75
N SER A 98 9.33 16.66 -18.90
CA SER A 98 8.17 17.54 -18.66
C SER A 98 6.89 16.73 -18.46
N PRO A 99 6.83 15.81 -17.46
CA PRO A 99 5.72 14.89 -17.31
C PRO A 99 4.41 15.60 -17.04
N ASP A 100 3.30 15.04 -17.56
CA ASP A 100 1.94 15.50 -17.27
C ASP A 100 1.53 15.10 -15.84
N VAL A 101 2.12 14.02 -15.30
CA VAL A 101 1.90 13.54 -13.95
C VAL A 101 3.12 12.75 -13.45
N ILE A 102 3.42 12.89 -12.17
CA ILE A 102 4.38 12.04 -11.45
C ILE A 102 3.58 11.11 -10.54
N VAL A 103 3.91 9.82 -10.58
CA VAL A 103 3.32 8.82 -9.69
C VAL A 103 4.41 8.18 -8.86
N THR A 104 4.20 8.09 -7.55
CA THR A 104 5.15 7.45 -6.64
C THR A 104 4.43 6.63 -5.57
N SER A 105 5.10 5.59 -5.08
CA SER A 105 4.65 4.80 -3.93
C SER A 105 5.50 5.04 -2.68
N SER A 106 6.43 5.99 -2.72
CA SER A 106 7.26 6.38 -1.59
C SER A 106 6.77 7.68 -0.98
N HIS A 107 6.54 7.67 0.33
CA HIS A 107 6.18 8.88 1.07
C HIS A 107 7.33 9.90 1.10
N GLY A 108 8.58 9.44 1.20
CA GLY A 108 9.75 10.32 1.18
C GLY A 108 9.89 11.06 -0.15
N TRP A 109 9.80 10.36 -1.28
CA TRP A 109 9.79 10.99 -2.60
C TRP A 109 8.59 11.94 -2.77
N ALA A 110 7.40 11.54 -2.33
CA ALA A 110 6.21 12.38 -2.43
C ALA A 110 6.35 13.68 -1.64
N ARG A 111 6.87 13.62 -0.40
CA ARG A 111 7.14 14.79 0.45
C ARG A 111 8.13 15.75 -0.21
N ASP A 112 9.28 15.23 -0.63
CA ASP A 112 10.38 16.06 -1.13
C ASP A 112 10.05 16.66 -2.51
N LEU A 113 9.41 15.88 -3.40
CA LEU A 113 8.87 16.41 -4.66
C LEU A 113 7.79 17.46 -4.44
N ASN A 114 6.84 17.22 -3.52
CA ASN A 114 5.78 18.18 -3.20
C ASN A 114 6.34 19.50 -2.62
N ALA A 115 7.48 19.48 -1.93
CA ALA A 115 8.11 20.66 -1.41
C ALA A 115 8.64 21.61 -2.51
N VAL A 116 9.14 21.07 -3.64
CA VAL A 116 9.82 21.84 -4.69
C VAL A 116 9.04 21.95 -5.99
N ILE A 117 8.20 20.97 -6.34
CA ILE A 117 7.42 20.94 -7.57
C ILE A 117 5.99 21.40 -7.28
N ARG A 118 5.57 22.50 -7.94
CA ARG A 118 4.22 23.06 -7.77
C ARG A 118 3.34 22.94 -9.01
N ALA A 119 3.95 22.82 -10.18
CA ALA A 119 3.21 22.85 -11.45
C ALA A 119 2.81 21.46 -11.96
N ILE A 120 3.56 20.41 -11.61
CA ILE A 120 3.31 19.06 -12.08
C ILE A 120 2.49 18.31 -11.02
N PRO A 121 1.34 17.71 -11.37
CA PRO A 121 0.57 16.87 -10.48
C PRO A 121 1.37 15.66 -9.96
N ILE A 122 1.19 15.35 -8.67
CA ILE A 122 1.79 14.18 -8.03
C ILE A 122 0.65 13.30 -7.53
N VAL A 123 0.66 12.02 -7.91
CA VAL A 123 -0.27 11.00 -7.42
C VAL A 123 0.54 9.99 -6.61
N VAL A 124 0.14 9.74 -5.36
CA VAL A 124 0.94 8.93 -4.45
C VAL A 124 0.10 7.86 -3.74
N SER A 125 0.69 6.70 -3.50
CA SER A 125 0.25 5.80 -2.43
C SER A 125 1.27 5.89 -1.28
N ALA A 126 0.87 6.47 -0.16
CA ALA A 126 1.77 6.77 0.95
C ALA A 126 1.30 6.14 2.26
N LEU A 127 2.24 5.52 2.97
CA LEU A 127 2.02 5.08 4.35
C LEU A 127 1.97 6.31 5.27
N SER A 128 0.95 6.38 6.13
CA SER A 128 0.78 7.42 7.14
C SER A 128 1.13 8.83 6.63
N PRO A 129 0.54 9.31 5.52
CA PRO A 129 1.03 10.50 4.83
C PRO A 129 0.99 11.80 5.66
N VAL A 130 0.19 11.84 6.73
CA VAL A 130 0.14 12.96 7.67
C VAL A 130 1.33 12.88 8.64
N GLU A 131 1.60 11.72 9.22
CA GLU A 131 2.74 11.51 10.12
C GLU A 131 4.09 11.66 9.40
N GLN A 132 4.12 11.29 8.11
CA GLN A 132 5.28 11.40 7.23
C GLN A 132 5.41 12.77 6.55
N GLU A 133 4.62 13.75 6.97
CA GLU A 133 4.67 15.14 6.47
C GLU A 133 4.48 15.29 4.95
N VAL A 134 3.86 14.32 4.29
CA VAL A 134 3.49 14.41 2.86
C VAL A 134 2.37 15.41 2.66
N ILE A 135 1.39 15.38 3.57
CA ILE A 135 0.24 16.28 3.62
C ILE A 135 -0.07 16.69 5.06
N PRO A 136 -0.60 17.88 5.30
CA PRO A 136 -0.92 18.34 6.66
C PRO A 136 -2.15 17.67 7.26
N SER A 137 -3.09 17.19 6.45
CA SER A 137 -4.23 16.39 6.89
C SER A 137 -4.92 15.70 5.71
N LEU A 138 -5.61 14.59 5.95
CA LEU A 138 -6.40 13.88 4.92
C LEU A 138 -7.58 14.72 4.39
N ALA A 139 -8.14 15.59 5.22
CA ALA A 139 -9.24 16.45 4.86
C ALA A 139 -8.82 17.66 4.03
N GLN A 140 -7.55 18.05 4.09
CA GLN A 140 -7.04 19.20 3.40
C GLN A 140 -6.73 18.86 1.95
N ARG A 141 -7.45 19.48 1.04
CA ARG A 141 -7.16 19.46 -0.38
C ARG A 141 -6.00 20.41 -0.66
N SER A 142 -4.80 19.88 -0.80
CA SER A 142 -3.60 20.71 -0.84
C SER A 142 -2.82 20.57 -2.14
N GLY A 143 -2.67 21.70 -2.82
CA GLY A 143 -1.66 21.89 -3.84
C GLY A 143 -1.78 20.97 -5.05
N ASN A 144 -0.66 20.37 -5.43
CA ASN A 144 -0.50 19.53 -6.62
C ASN A 144 -0.34 18.04 -6.30
N ILE A 145 -0.65 17.61 -5.05
CA ILE A 145 -0.54 16.21 -4.63
C ILE A 145 -1.90 15.63 -4.22
N THR A 146 -2.14 14.38 -4.60
CA THR A 146 -3.30 13.57 -4.23
C THR A 146 -2.96 12.09 -4.28
N GLY A 147 -3.85 11.21 -3.83
CA GLY A 147 -3.64 9.77 -3.95
C GLY A 147 -4.33 8.92 -2.89
N ILE A 148 -3.66 7.82 -2.54
CA ILE A 148 -4.14 6.83 -1.59
C ILE A 148 -3.34 6.94 -0.30
N ALA A 149 -4.02 7.22 0.80
CA ALA A 149 -3.44 7.28 2.13
C ALA A 149 -3.55 5.90 2.79
N ILE A 150 -2.44 5.24 2.96
CA ILE A 150 -2.37 3.95 3.63
C ILE A 150 -2.11 4.22 5.11
N ASP A 151 -3.13 4.04 5.92
CA ASP A 151 -3.02 4.22 7.36
C ASP A 151 -3.49 2.94 8.07
N PHE A 152 -2.58 2.35 8.81
CA PHE A 152 -2.90 1.23 9.68
C PHE A 152 -3.35 1.81 11.02
N GLY A 153 -4.66 1.98 11.19
CA GLY A 153 -5.23 2.46 12.43
C GLY A 153 -4.75 1.70 13.67
N PRO A 154 -4.95 2.23 14.87
CA PRO A 154 -4.39 1.68 16.10
C PRO A 154 -4.79 0.23 16.37
N ASP A 155 -5.96 -0.20 15.88
CA ASP A 155 -6.51 -1.54 16.09
C ASP A 155 -5.98 -2.59 15.10
N PHE A 156 -5.22 -2.16 14.08
CA PHE A 156 -4.77 -3.05 13.02
C PHE A 156 -3.89 -4.20 13.53
N TYR A 157 -2.86 -3.89 14.30
CA TYR A 157 -1.96 -4.91 14.86
C TYR A 157 -2.63 -5.72 15.97
N SER A 158 -3.57 -5.14 16.69
CA SER A 158 -4.40 -5.87 17.66
C SER A 158 -5.26 -6.93 16.97
N LYS A 159 -5.84 -6.59 15.81
CA LYS A 159 -6.59 -7.55 15.00
C LYS A 159 -5.69 -8.66 14.45
N GLN A 160 -4.47 -8.33 14.01
CA GLN A 160 -3.49 -9.34 13.59
C GLN A 160 -3.13 -10.28 14.74
N LEU A 161 -2.92 -9.74 15.93
CA LEU A 161 -2.64 -10.55 17.12
C LEU A 161 -3.81 -11.49 17.44
N ASP A 162 -5.06 -10.99 17.42
CA ASP A 162 -6.24 -11.82 17.68
C ASP A 162 -6.35 -12.99 16.68
N LEU A 163 -6.17 -12.70 15.38
CA LEU A 163 -6.18 -13.73 14.33
C LEU A 163 -5.04 -14.75 14.51
N LEU A 164 -3.84 -14.29 14.91
CA LEU A 164 -2.70 -15.17 15.19
C LEU A 164 -2.96 -16.08 16.39
N LEU A 165 -3.54 -15.56 17.47
CA LEU A 165 -3.87 -16.33 18.67
C LEU A 165 -5.01 -17.34 18.40
N GLU A 166 -5.96 -16.98 17.53
CA GLU A 166 -7.02 -17.91 17.09
C GLU A 166 -6.43 -19.05 16.25
N ALA A 167 -5.47 -18.77 15.35
CA ALA A 167 -4.80 -19.76 14.51
C ALA A 167 -3.80 -20.63 15.30
N ALA A 168 -3.15 -20.07 16.31
CA ALA A 168 -2.08 -20.70 17.10
C ALA A 168 -2.28 -20.45 18.61
N PRO A 169 -3.23 -21.16 19.29
CA PRO A 169 -3.62 -20.86 20.67
C PRO A 169 -2.54 -21.07 21.72
N LYS A 170 -1.43 -21.73 21.38
CA LYS A 170 -0.28 -21.93 22.28
C LYS A 170 0.72 -20.78 22.27
N VAL A 171 0.50 -19.78 21.45
CA VAL A 171 1.36 -18.57 21.39
C VAL A 171 1.24 -17.82 22.70
N SER A 172 2.40 -17.57 23.33
CA SER A 172 2.50 -16.86 24.62
C SER A 172 3.49 -15.70 24.57
N HIS A 173 4.44 -15.72 23.62
CA HIS A 173 5.44 -14.68 23.41
C HIS A 173 5.57 -14.37 21.93
N VAL A 174 5.25 -13.15 21.54
CA VAL A 174 5.30 -12.69 20.15
C VAL A 174 6.53 -11.81 19.96
N ALA A 175 7.42 -12.23 19.04
CA ALA A 175 8.44 -11.35 18.50
C ALA A 175 7.80 -10.38 17.51
N PHE A 176 7.88 -9.10 17.78
CA PHE A 176 7.42 -8.06 16.87
C PHE A 176 8.60 -7.54 16.05
N LEU A 177 8.62 -7.88 14.76
CA LEU A 177 9.73 -7.58 13.86
C LEU A 177 9.47 -6.32 13.04
N GLY A 178 10.33 -5.32 13.20
CA GLY A 178 10.34 -4.07 12.43
C GLY A 178 11.74 -3.60 12.06
N SER A 179 11.84 -2.55 11.26
CA SER A 179 13.12 -1.90 10.92
C SER A 179 13.38 -0.64 11.74
N GLU A 180 12.36 -0.06 12.33
CA GLU A 180 12.43 1.16 13.12
C GLU A 180 11.55 1.12 14.36
N ARG A 181 11.75 2.11 15.23
CA ARG A 181 10.98 2.23 16.46
C ARG A 181 9.49 2.39 16.17
N ALA A 182 8.74 1.68 16.97
CA ALA A 182 7.31 1.50 16.87
C ALA A 182 6.48 2.76 16.62
N TYR A 183 5.53 2.63 15.70
CA TYR A 183 4.44 3.56 15.48
C TYR A 183 3.58 3.76 16.75
N THR A 184 2.86 4.86 16.79
CA THR A 184 2.01 5.25 17.94
C THR A 184 1.01 4.17 18.38
N GLY A 185 0.54 3.31 17.46
CA GLY A 185 -0.36 2.17 17.74
C GLY A 185 0.22 1.03 18.56
N MET A 186 1.56 0.95 18.68
CA MET A 186 2.23 -0.15 19.40
C MET A 186 1.94 -0.19 20.89
N ARG A 187 1.78 0.97 21.52
CA ARG A 187 1.47 1.01 22.97
C ARG A 187 0.11 0.39 23.27
N GLN A 188 -0.82 0.47 22.35
CA GLN A 188 -2.12 -0.17 22.47
C GLN A 188 -1.98 -1.69 22.31
N LEU A 189 -1.30 -2.14 21.28
CA LEU A 189 -1.01 -3.56 21.05
C LEU A 189 -0.38 -4.22 22.30
N TRP A 190 0.63 -3.60 22.91
CA TRP A 190 1.27 -4.15 24.10
C TRP A 190 0.34 -4.25 25.31
N ARG A 191 -0.51 -3.25 25.54
CA ARG A 191 -1.51 -3.31 26.61
C ARG A 191 -2.51 -4.43 26.39
N GLU A 192 -2.99 -4.57 25.15
CA GLU A 192 -3.97 -5.59 24.81
C GLU A 192 -3.37 -7.01 24.83
N ALA A 193 -2.13 -7.18 24.39
CA ALA A 193 -1.41 -8.44 24.50
C ALA A 193 -1.24 -8.86 25.96
N ASN A 194 -0.80 -7.96 26.84
CA ASN A 194 -0.69 -8.21 28.27
C ASN A 194 -2.03 -8.61 28.90
N GLN A 195 -3.15 -8.01 28.48
CA GLN A 195 -4.50 -8.39 28.97
C GLN A 195 -4.87 -9.81 28.53
N ARG A 196 -4.34 -10.30 27.42
CA ARG A 196 -4.52 -11.67 26.92
C ARG A 196 -3.48 -12.67 27.48
N GLY A 197 -2.58 -12.19 28.35
CA GLY A 197 -1.49 -12.99 28.90
C GLY A 197 -0.37 -13.31 27.89
N VAL A 198 -0.25 -12.50 26.83
CA VAL A 198 0.77 -12.67 25.78
C VAL A 198 1.85 -11.62 25.95
N GLY A 199 3.12 -12.06 26.06
CA GLY A 199 4.28 -11.18 26.02
C GLY A 199 4.54 -10.72 24.59
N ILE A 200 4.89 -9.44 24.41
CA ILE A 200 5.42 -8.92 23.15
C ILE A 200 6.80 -8.36 23.38
N GLN A 201 7.73 -8.72 22.50
CA GLN A 201 9.07 -8.18 22.47
C GLN A 201 9.39 -7.66 21.08
N GLU A 202 9.94 -6.45 21.03
CA GLU A 202 10.33 -5.79 19.79
C GLU A 202 11.73 -6.26 19.36
N PHE A 203 11.86 -6.60 18.09
CA PHE A 203 13.10 -6.93 17.41
C PHE A 203 13.27 -6.01 16.21
N LEU A 204 14.27 -5.15 16.27
CA LEU A 204 14.58 -4.23 15.19
C LEU A 204 15.67 -4.82 14.31
N TYR A 205 15.44 -4.79 13.00
CA TYR A 205 16.44 -5.22 12.04
C TYR A 205 17.69 -4.33 12.13
N SER A 206 18.85 -4.95 12.24
CA SER A 206 20.15 -4.26 12.22
C SER A 206 21.01 -4.73 11.04
N ASP A 207 21.46 -5.99 11.09
CA ASP A 207 22.47 -6.49 10.15
C ASP A 207 22.11 -7.82 9.49
N SER A 208 21.40 -8.72 10.18
CA SER A 208 21.11 -10.07 9.71
C SER A 208 19.82 -10.62 10.30
N TYR A 209 18.93 -11.10 9.43
CA TYR A 209 17.72 -11.80 9.85
C TYR A 209 18.04 -13.14 10.55
N GLU A 210 19.09 -13.86 10.12
CA GLU A 210 19.51 -15.11 10.78
C GLU A 210 19.86 -14.88 12.25
N THR A 211 20.65 -13.84 12.52
CA THR A 211 21.02 -13.45 13.89
C THR A 211 19.78 -13.06 14.68
N LEU A 212 18.87 -12.31 14.06
CA LEU A 212 17.67 -11.80 14.69
C LEU A 212 16.70 -12.93 15.06
N PHE A 213 16.42 -13.86 14.13
CA PHE A 213 15.56 -15.01 14.41
C PHE A 213 16.18 -15.94 15.47
N GLY A 214 17.51 -16.10 15.45
CA GLY A 214 18.22 -16.80 16.52
C GLY A 214 18.06 -16.13 17.89
N ALA A 215 18.04 -14.80 17.96
CA ALA A 215 17.76 -14.05 19.18
C ALA A 215 16.31 -14.24 19.64
N MET A 216 15.33 -14.11 18.72
CA MET A 216 13.91 -14.33 19.03
C MET A 216 13.67 -15.68 19.74
N VAL A 217 14.26 -16.75 19.18
CA VAL A 217 14.13 -18.10 19.77
C VAL A 217 14.80 -18.20 21.13
N ARG A 218 16.02 -17.65 21.30
CA ARG A 218 16.71 -17.65 22.60
C ARG A 218 15.93 -16.90 23.69
N GLU A 219 15.20 -15.87 23.30
CA GLU A 219 14.39 -15.05 24.19
C GLU A 219 12.95 -15.59 24.35
N GLY A 220 12.69 -16.79 23.79
CA GLY A 220 11.46 -17.53 24.04
C GLY A 220 10.27 -17.14 23.14
N ALA A 221 10.53 -16.49 22.02
CA ALA A 221 9.45 -16.21 21.06
C ALA A 221 8.78 -17.51 20.59
N THR A 222 7.46 -17.49 20.56
CA THR A 222 6.60 -18.59 20.10
C THR A 222 5.85 -18.25 18.83
N ALA A 223 5.92 -17.00 18.35
CA ALA A 223 5.41 -16.53 17.07
C ALA A 223 6.11 -15.24 16.65
N VAL A 224 5.96 -14.87 15.39
CA VAL A 224 6.45 -13.59 14.82
C VAL A 224 5.30 -12.81 14.24
N LEU A 225 5.22 -11.52 14.55
CA LEU A 225 4.34 -10.55 13.93
C LEU A 225 5.19 -9.48 13.25
N ILE A 226 4.91 -9.22 11.97
CA ILE A 226 5.69 -8.32 11.13
C ILE A 226 5.10 -6.92 11.14
N LEU A 227 5.93 -5.90 11.32
CA LEU A 227 5.57 -4.51 11.09
C LEU A 227 5.44 -4.23 9.59
N ALA A 228 4.49 -3.38 9.22
CA ALA A 228 4.32 -2.92 7.84
C ALA A 228 5.41 -1.91 7.48
N ASP A 229 6.54 -2.41 6.99
CA ASP A 229 7.60 -1.59 6.43
C ASP A 229 8.23 -2.21 5.17
N ALA A 230 8.83 -1.39 4.33
CA ALA A 230 9.39 -1.77 3.04
C ALA A 230 10.55 -2.78 3.16
N LYS A 231 11.35 -2.67 4.21
CA LYS A 231 12.51 -3.54 4.43
C LYS A 231 12.11 -5.00 4.62
N GLN A 232 10.99 -5.23 5.33
CA GLN A 232 10.47 -6.59 5.54
C GLN A 232 9.99 -7.19 4.21
N VAL A 233 9.41 -6.37 3.35
CA VAL A 233 8.93 -6.81 2.03
C VAL A 233 10.08 -7.20 1.11
N SER A 234 11.18 -6.46 1.12
CA SER A 234 12.37 -6.76 0.31
C SER A 234 13.05 -8.07 0.69
N HIS A 235 12.78 -8.62 1.89
CA HIS A 235 13.39 -9.83 2.42
C HIS A 235 12.37 -10.95 2.68
N THR A 236 11.23 -10.89 1.98
CA THR A 236 10.10 -11.81 2.15
C THR A 236 10.52 -13.28 2.22
N ASP A 237 11.28 -13.77 1.23
CA ASP A 237 11.66 -15.19 1.13
C ASP A 237 12.58 -15.61 2.28
N GLN A 238 13.50 -14.73 2.66
CA GLN A 238 14.41 -14.97 3.77
C GLN A 238 13.66 -15.04 5.11
N ILE A 239 12.75 -14.09 5.36
CA ILE A 239 11.95 -14.03 6.58
C ILE A 239 11.03 -15.25 6.69
N ALA A 240 10.31 -15.60 5.61
CA ALA A 240 9.42 -16.76 5.60
C ALA A 240 10.19 -18.07 5.82
N ARG A 241 11.34 -18.24 5.15
CA ARG A 241 12.23 -19.40 5.33
C ARG A 241 12.72 -19.52 6.79
N LEU A 242 13.18 -18.42 7.39
CA LEU A 242 13.65 -18.42 8.77
C LEU A 242 12.53 -18.70 9.78
N ALA A 243 11.34 -18.13 9.59
CA ALA A 243 10.19 -18.43 10.43
C ALA A 243 9.84 -19.93 10.41
N ARG A 244 9.81 -20.56 9.23
CA ARG A 244 9.59 -22.00 9.07
C ARG A 244 10.72 -22.84 9.70
N GLN A 245 11.98 -22.46 9.46
CA GLN A 245 13.16 -23.14 10.02
C GLN A 245 13.11 -23.18 11.55
N HIS A 246 12.69 -22.09 12.18
CA HIS A 246 12.56 -21.97 13.63
C HIS A 246 11.18 -22.39 14.14
N ARG A 247 10.29 -22.90 13.27
CA ARG A 247 8.91 -23.32 13.59
C ARG A 247 8.08 -22.23 14.29
N LEU A 248 8.28 -20.97 13.89
CA LEU A 248 7.56 -19.83 14.42
C LEU A 248 6.37 -19.49 13.49
N PRO A 249 5.11 -19.62 13.97
CA PRO A 249 3.96 -19.05 13.26
C PRO A 249 4.20 -17.58 12.92
N LEU A 250 4.08 -17.22 11.64
CA LEU A 250 4.36 -15.89 11.15
C LEU A 250 3.07 -15.22 10.68
N MET A 251 2.73 -14.08 11.30
CA MET A 251 1.67 -13.17 10.88
C MET A 251 2.29 -11.93 10.22
N SER A 252 1.73 -11.52 9.09
CA SER A 252 2.24 -10.39 8.30
C SER A 252 1.10 -9.49 7.79
N PRO A 253 1.34 -8.18 7.56
CA PRO A 253 0.45 -7.33 6.80
C PRO A 253 0.53 -7.56 5.28
N PHE A 254 1.48 -8.39 4.82
CA PHE A 254 1.76 -8.60 3.40
C PHE A 254 1.44 -10.03 2.97
N ARG A 255 0.49 -10.18 2.05
CA ARG A 255 0.11 -11.44 1.41
C ARG A 255 1.32 -12.24 0.91
N ARG A 256 2.29 -11.55 0.32
CA ARG A 256 3.49 -12.17 -0.22
C ARG A 256 4.30 -12.97 0.80
N LEU A 257 4.38 -12.52 2.06
CA LEU A 257 5.03 -13.29 3.13
C LEU A 257 4.29 -14.61 3.39
N THR A 258 2.97 -14.64 3.24
CA THR A 258 2.18 -15.88 3.35
C THR A 258 2.40 -16.78 2.14
N GLU A 259 2.48 -16.22 0.93
CA GLU A 259 2.79 -16.96 -0.31
C GLU A 259 4.20 -17.57 -0.29
N ALA A 260 5.16 -16.92 0.38
CA ALA A 260 6.53 -17.41 0.58
C ALA A 260 6.67 -18.45 1.69
N GLY A 261 5.59 -18.79 2.39
CA GLY A 261 5.59 -19.81 3.46
C GLY A 261 5.37 -19.26 4.87
N GLY A 262 4.92 -18.02 5.02
CA GLY A 262 4.37 -17.52 6.29
C GLY A 262 3.07 -18.22 6.63
N LEU A 263 2.65 -18.20 7.91
CA LEU A 263 1.42 -18.86 8.33
C LEU A 263 0.17 -18.17 7.79
N MET A 264 0.12 -16.85 7.90
CA MET A 264 -1.04 -16.07 7.49
C MET A 264 -0.69 -14.60 7.33
N SER A 265 -1.52 -13.89 6.58
CA SER A 265 -1.48 -12.43 6.51
C SER A 265 -2.86 -11.83 6.69
N TYR A 266 -2.90 -10.69 7.36
CA TYR A 266 -4.05 -9.80 7.39
C TYR A 266 -3.55 -8.40 7.09
N GLY A 267 -3.95 -7.84 5.94
CA GLY A 267 -3.44 -6.58 5.46
C GLY A 267 -4.28 -5.97 4.36
N ILE A 268 -3.80 -4.87 3.81
CA ILE A 268 -4.48 -4.14 2.76
C ILE A 268 -4.41 -4.92 1.44
N ASP A 269 -5.51 -4.92 0.67
CA ASP A 269 -5.50 -5.33 -0.74
C ASP A 269 -4.65 -4.36 -1.57
N TRP A 270 -3.36 -4.66 -1.72
CA TRP A 270 -2.42 -3.85 -2.49
C TRP A 270 -2.79 -3.73 -3.95
N SER A 271 -3.42 -4.75 -4.53
CA SER A 271 -3.95 -4.66 -5.89
C SER A 271 -5.07 -3.63 -6.00
N GLY A 272 -5.90 -3.50 -4.95
CA GLY A 272 -6.89 -2.44 -4.84
C GLY A 272 -6.25 -1.05 -4.74
N VAL A 273 -5.16 -0.92 -3.97
CA VAL A 273 -4.38 0.33 -3.89
C VAL A 273 -3.82 0.71 -5.26
N ASP A 274 -3.21 -0.24 -5.99
CA ASP A 274 -2.62 0.03 -7.30
C ASP A 274 -3.69 0.39 -8.35
N ARG A 275 -4.87 -0.24 -8.31
CA ARG A 275 -6.04 0.17 -9.11
C ARG A 275 -6.50 1.59 -8.75
N GLY A 276 -6.64 1.89 -7.46
CA GLY A 276 -7.02 3.22 -6.99
C GLY A 276 -6.02 4.30 -7.45
N LEU A 277 -4.73 4.01 -7.35
CA LEU A 277 -3.66 4.89 -7.82
C LEU A 277 -3.78 5.16 -9.34
N ALA A 278 -4.12 4.14 -10.13
CA ALA A 278 -4.35 4.27 -11.56
C ALA A 278 -5.60 5.12 -11.87
N VAL A 279 -6.69 4.92 -11.13
CA VAL A 279 -7.93 5.75 -11.28
C VAL A 279 -7.61 7.22 -11.01
N TYR A 280 -6.87 7.53 -9.95
CA TYR A 280 -6.46 8.90 -9.63
C TYR A 280 -5.55 9.49 -10.72
N THR A 281 -4.58 8.70 -11.19
CA THR A 281 -3.70 9.08 -12.29
C THR A 281 -4.50 9.38 -13.58
N ALA A 282 -5.46 8.53 -13.93
CA ALA A 282 -6.32 8.73 -15.10
C ALA A 282 -7.15 10.02 -15.00
N ARG A 283 -7.71 10.32 -13.82
CA ARG A 283 -8.46 11.56 -13.58
C ARG A 283 -7.58 12.79 -13.73
N VAL A 284 -6.35 12.74 -13.21
CA VAL A 284 -5.37 13.83 -13.34
C VAL A 284 -4.94 14.02 -14.80
N LEU A 285 -4.62 12.95 -15.52
CA LEU A 285 -4.31 12.99 -16.96
C LEU A 285 -5.50 13.51 -17.78
N GLY A 286 -6.73 13.28 -17.32
CA GLY A 286 -7.97 13.82 -17.87
C GLY A 286 -8.23 15.30 -17.56
N GLY A 287 -7.36 15.94 -16.76
CA GLY A 287 -7.43 17.36 -16.42
C GLY A 287 -8.05 17.71 -15.08
N THR A 288 -8.45 16.73 -14.26
CA THR A 288 -8.88 16.98 -12.88
C THR A 288 -7.68 17.43 -12.04
N LYS A 289 -7.82 18.52 -11.32
CA LYS A 289 -6.73 19.02 -10.46
C LYS A 289 -6.58 18.14 -9.22
N PRO A 290 -5.36 17.88 -8.75
CA PRO A 290 -5.14 17.17 -7.47
C PRO A 290 -5.91 17.77 -6.30
N SER A 291 -6.02 19.10 -6.23
CA SER A 291 -6.79 19.80 -5.20
C SER A 291 -8.29 19.52 -5.19
N GLU A 292 -8.84 18.94 -6.26
CA GLU A 292 -10.24 18.50 -6.37
C GLU A 292 -10.44 17.04 -5.93
N LEU A 293 -9.33 16.30 -5.77
CA LEU A 293 -9.30 14.90 -5.41
C LEU A 293 -8.85 14.74 -3.95
N PRO A 294 -9.73 14.32 -3.04
CA PRO A 294 -9.34 14.03 -1.67
C PRO A 294 -8.40 12.81 -1.64
N PHE A 295 -7.57 12.69 -0.61
CA PHE A 295 -6.91 11.42 -0.35
C PHE A 295 -7.95 10.38 0.04
N GLU A 296 -7.89 9.20 -0.59
CA GLU A 296 -8.72 8.05 -0.21
C GLU A 296 -7.94 7.07 0.64
N GLN A 297 -8.61 6.45 1.61
CA GLN A 297 -8.06 5.34 2.38
C GLN A 297 -8.54 4.02 1.79
N PRO A 298 -7.67 2.98 1.72
CA PRO A 298 -8.11 1.65 1.34
C PRO A 298 -9.20 1.18 2.30
N SER A 299 -10.30 0.69 1.74
CA SER A 299 -11.45 0.21 2.51
C SER A 299 -11.46 -1.31 2.70
N ARG A 300 -10.56 -2.02 2.03
CA ARG A 300 -10.54 -3.48 2.02
C ARG A 300 -9.25 -4.02 2.61
N TYR A 301 -9.40 -4.85 3.63
CA TYR A 301 -8.37 -5.73 4.15
C TYR A 301 -8.64 -7.14 3.66
N GLU A 302 -7.59 -7.93 3.47
CA GLU A 302 -7.69 -9.34 3.10
C GLU A 302 -7.03 -10.22 4.16
N LEU A 303 -7.66 -11.34 4.46
CA LEU A 303 -7.11 -12.43 5.27
C LEU A 303 -6.68 -13.57 4.34
N VAL A 304 -5.40 -13.90 4.33
CA VAL A 304 -4.85 -15.02 3.56
C VAL A 304 -4.27 -16.05 4.52
N LEU A 305 -4.64 -17.31 4.34
CA LEU A 305 -4.20 -18.42 5.18
C LEU A 305 -3.34 -19.39 4.36
N ASN A 306 -2.24 -19.88 4.93
CA ASN A 306 -1.41 -20.92 4.32
C ASN A 306 -1.59 -22.25 5.07
N VAL A 307 -2.41 -23.14 4.49
CA VAL A 307 -2.73 -24.45 5.08
C VAL A 307 -1.50 -25.37 5.10
N GLN A 308 -0.63 -25.28 4.08
CA GLN A 308 0.59 -26.06 4.05
C GLN A 308 1.50 -25.70 5.24
N THR A 309 1.73 -24.41 5.46
CA THR A 309 2.54 -23.95 6.61
C THR A 309 1.88 -24.29 7.95
N ALA A 310 0.56 -24.20 8.06
CA ALA A 310 -0.15 -24.63 9.26
C ALA A 310 0.11 -26.12 9.56
N ASN A 311 -0.02 -27.00 8.56
CA ASN A 311 0.25 -28.43 8.70
C ASN A 311 1.71 -28.70 9.11
N ASP A 312 2.68 -28.03 8.50
CA ASP A 312 4.12 -28.17 8.84
C ASP A 312 4.41 -27.75 10.29
N LEU A 313 3.66 -26.79 10.82
CA LEU A 313 3.74 -26.33 12.21
C LEU A 313 2.92 -27.19 13.18
N GLY A 314 2.12 -28.15 12.68
CA GLY A 314 1.20 -28.96 13.50
C GLY A 314 -0.01 -28.16 13.99
N LEU A 315 -0.42 -27.15 13.22
CA LEU A 315 -1.59 -26.31 13.48
C LEU A 315 -2.75 -26.69 12.55
N THR A 316 -3.96 -26.41 13.00
CA THR A 316 -5.17 -26.54 12.18
C THR A 316 -5.97 -25.26 12.34
N PHE A 317 -6.28 -24.58 11.24
CA PHE A 317 -7.11 -23.38 11.28
C PHE A 317 -8.53 -23.71 11.72
N PRO A 318 -9.10 -22.96 12.69
CA PRO A 318 -10.51 -23.07 13.04
C PRO A 318 -11.42 -22.77 11.85
N SER A 319 -12.61 -23.37 11.85
CA SER A 319 -13.62 -23.14 10.79
C SER A 319 -14.03 -21.66 10.68
N SER A 320 -13.98 -20.91 11.77
CA SER A 320 -14.18 -19.47 11.79
C SER A 320 -13.18 -18.73 10.89
N LEU A 321 -11.88 -18.99 11.05
CA LEU A 321 -10.84 -18.38 10.21
C LEU A 321 -10.96 -18.80 8.75
N MET A 322 -11.23 -20.10 8.50
CA MET A 322 -11.42 -20.61 7.14
C MET A 322 -12.60 -19.95 6.43
N ALA A 323 -13.68 -19.64 7.14
CA ALA A 323 -14.85 -18.96 6.60
C ALA A 323 -14.64 -17.46 6.35
N PHE A 324 -13.72 -16.85 7.11
CA PHE A 324 -13.38 -15.42 7.00
C PHE A 324 -12.27 -15.13 6.00
N ALA A 325 -11.51 -16.15 5.59
CA ALA A 325 -10.38 -15.97 4.68
C ALA A 325 -10.86 -15.53 3.28
N ASP A 326 -10.20 -14.51 2.75
CA ASP A 326 -10.36 -14.06 1.36
C ASP A 326 -9.65 -15.03 0.39
N ASP A 327 -8.54 -15.64 0.83
CA ASP A 327 -7.83 -16.67 0.06
C ASP A 327 -7.18 -17.71 0.97
N ILE A 328 -7.12 -18.95 0.48
CA ILE A 328 -6.54 -20.09 1.19
C ILE A 328 -5.51 -20.74 0.29
N LEU A 329 -4.25 -20.73 0.73
CA LEU A 329 -3.13 -21.32 0.01
C LEU A 329 -2.95 -22.76 0.46
N GLU A 330 -3.13 -23.69 -0.45
CA GLU A 330 -2.89 -25.13 -0.20
C GLU A 330 -1.43 -25.52 -0.42
N ARG A 331 -0.65 -24.67 -1.13
CA ARG A 331 0.79 -24.81 -1.39
C ARG A 331 1.44 -23.43 -1.42
N ASP A 332 2.72 -23.38 -1.08
CA ASP A 332 3.52 -22.16 -1.27
C ASP A 332 3.52 -21.81 -2.77
N ARG A 333 3.28 -20.55 -3.11
CA ARG A 333 3.20 -20.08 -4.51
C ARG A 333 4.52 -19.54 -5.05
N LEU A 334 5.50 -19.35 -4.19
CA LEU A 334 6.84 -18.92 -4.57
C LEU A 334 7.79 -20.11 -4.59
N PRO A 335 8.71 -20.16 -5.58
CA PRO A 335 9.68 -21.26 -5.72
C PRO A 335 10.71 -21.32 -4.59
#